data_994c791c560b205a156ce914ddc6ff2d
#
_entry.id   994c791c560b205a156ce914ddc6ff2d
#
_cell.length_a   1.000
_cell.length_b   1.000
_cell.length_c   1.000
_cell.angle_alpha   90.00
_cell.angle_beta   90.00
_cell.angle_gamma   90.00
#
_symmetry.space_group_name_H-M   'P 1'
#
loop_
_entity.id
_entity.type
_entity.pdbx_description
1 polymer ?
#
loop_
_entity_poly.entity_id
_entity_poly.type
_entity_poly.pdbx_seq_one_letter_code
_entity_poly.pdbx_strand_id
1 'polypeptide(L)'
;MFLPTTKEELKKFGWDKLDIILITGDTYIDSPFIGVAIIGKLLISKGFRVGVIAQPDINSDKDITRLSEPGLFWGVTAGSLDSIVANYTALLKPRREDDLTPGGKNTKRPDGATIVYTNLIKKYFKNTTPIVLGGLEASLRRIPHYDFLEDKIRRSILFDAKADFLVYGMGEKATVEIAEKLKKLKSEGVDLKKDKEKIKSVIKTIKGICYISNEKPDGFYELPDFEQVKNDKLKFIDMFNKFYELNLNTKKGFFQKQDNRFLVQNPAQDDLTREELDSIYELDYERDAHPFYKQFGKIKAVDTIRFSVTSHRGCFGECNFCAITVHQGKNVISRSENSILKELELLTKLPDFKGYILDIGGPTANMYGMGCKNSLNCSKRCIFPKICNNLNFSHYTLLQLLKKVREIKGIKKIFIGSGVRYDIVLMDKKYGLNYLNELSNYHISGQLKIAPEHTEDKILNLMGKTENKFLLEFIEKFNKLNKDKKQFLTYYFIVAHPGCSLKDTLLMKNFIEKNLKITPEQVQIFTPTPSTYSTLMYYTEMNPFTKEKIFVEKNLKNKLKQKNLITQKDKNKSENRNSDFQEKNKKYI
;
A
#
# COMPACT_ATOMS: atom_id res chain seq x y z
N MET A 1 -2.20 20.70 -15.01
CA MET A 1 -3.48 20.45 -15.74
C MET A 1 -3.92 19.01 -15.55
N PHE A 2 -5.24 18.76 -15.25
CA PHE A 2 -5.79 17.40 -15.12
C PHE A 2 -5.68 16.58 -16.43
N LEU A 3 -5.56 15.26 -16.30
CA LEU A 3 -5.74 14.34 -17.43
C LEU A 3 -7.20 14.35 -17.86
N PRO A 4 -7.50 14.34 -19.17
CA PRO A 4 -8.88 14.41 -19.65
C PRO A 4 -9.69 13.16 -19.24
N THR A 5 -10.94 13.39 -18.88
CA THR A 5 -11.92 12.37 -18.53
C THR A 5 -13.19 12.45 -19.38
N THR A 6 -13.33 13.51 -20.19
CA THR A 6 -14.44 13.71 -21.14
C THR A 6 -13.95 14.05 -22.56
N LYS A 7 -14.81 13.89 -23.57
CA LYS A 7 -14.51 14.26 -24.96
C LYS A 7 -14.31 15.77 -25.14
N GLU A 8 -15.01 16.58 -24.37
CA GLU A 8 -14.88 18.05 -24.39
C GLU A 8 -13.48 18.46 -23.90
N GLU A 9 -12.95 17.74 -22.88
CA GLU A 9 -11.59 17.99 -22.40
C GLU A 9 -10.53 17.55 -23.41
N LEU A 10 -10.74 16.44 -24.16
CA LEU A 10 -9.85 16.05 -25.24
C LEU A 10 -9.70 17.16 -26.29
N LYS A 11 -10.83 17.81 -26.68
CA LYS A 11 -10.80 18.92 -27.63
C LYS A 11 -9.97 20.11 -27.13
N LYS A 12 -9.99 20.38 -25.80
CA LYS A 12 -9.15 21.46 -25.22
C LYS A 12 -7.66 21.16 -25.33
N PHE A 13 -7.27 19.89 -25.36
CA PHE A 13 -5.89 19.47 -25.64
C PHE A 13 -5.54 19.42 -27.13
N GLY A 14 -6.52 19.63 -28.04
CA GLY A 14 -6.35 19.41 -29.46
C GLY A 14 -6.19 17.93 -29.85
N TRP A 15 -6.75 17.02 -29.04
CA TRP A 15 -6.62 15.57 -29.26
C TRP A 15 -7.91 14.96 -29.78
N ASP A 16 -7.82 14.30 -30.94
CA ASP A 16 -8.95 13.54 -31.47
C ASP A 16 -9.04 12.13 -30.89
N LYS A 17 -7.89 11.57 -30.49
CA LYS A 17 -7.77 10.21 -29.99
C LYS A 17 -6.70 10.10 -28.91
N LEU A 18 -6.96 9.25 -27.91
CA LEU A 18 -6.00 8.89 -26.87
C LEU A 18 -5.13 7.72 -27.30
N ASP A 19 -3.90 7.72 -26.82
CA ASP A 19 -2.99 6.59 -26.94
C ASP A 19 -3.28 5.56 -25.83
N ILE A 20 -3.56 6.03 -24.62
CA ILE A 20 -3.75 5.19 -23.43
C ILE A 20 -4.96 5.70 -22.64
N ILE A 21 -5.77 4.78 -22.12
CA ILE A 21 -6.83 5.08 -21.17
C ILE A 21 -6.59 4.30 -19.89
N LEU A 22 -6.56 4.99 -18.75
CA LEU A 22 -6.39 4.41 -17.42
C LEU A 22 -7.75 4.28 -16.74
N ILE A 23 -8.10 3.05 -16.34
CA ILE A 23 -9.32 2.74 -15.59
C ILE A 23 -8.95 2.50 -14.13
N THR A 24 -9.66 3.14 -13.19
CA THR A 24 -9.36 3.02 -11.76
C THR A 24 -10.61 2.85 -10.90
N GLY A 25 -10.48 2.09 -9.82
CA GLY A 25 -11.52 1.90 -8.79
C GLY A 25 -11.62 3.06 -7.79
N ASP A 26 -10.65 3.97 -7.76
CA ASP A 26 -10.71 5.21 -6.96
C ASP A 26 -11.14 6.38 -7.83
N THR A 27 -11.74 7.40 -7.24
CA THR A 27 -11.93 8.70 -7.91
C THR A 27 -10.60 9.23 -8.44
N TYR A 28 -10.62 9.91 -9.58
CA TYR A 28 -9.42 10.57 -10.08
C TYR A 28 -9.09 11.82 -9.26
N ILE A 29 -8.07 11.68 -8.44
CA ILE A 29 -7.40 12.78 -7.73
C ILE A 29 -6.03 12.96 -8.38
N ASP A 30 -5.75 14.13 -8.89
CA ASP A 30 -4.47 14.45 -9.53
C ASP A 30 -3.43 14.81 -8.46
N SER A 31 -2.79 13.79 -7.92
CA SER A 31 -1.86 13.91 -6.79
C SER A 31 -0.75 12.86 -6.89
N PRO A 32 0.49 13.17 -6.43
CA PRO A 32 1.58 12.20 -6.37
C PRO A 32 1.39 11.09 -5.32
N PHE A 33 0.23 11.06 -4.65
CA PHE A 33 -0.22 9.96 -3.79
C PHE A 33 -1.05 8.91 -4.54
N ILE A 34 -1.50 9.20 -5.76
CA ILE A 34 -2.46 8.39 -6.53
C ILE A 34 -1.78 7.77 -7.75
N GLY A 35 -1.78 6.44 -7.82
CA GLY A 35 -1.07 5.70 -8.86
C GLY A 35 -1.44 6.08 -10.29
N VAL A 36 -2.75 6.25 -10.59
CA VAL A 36 -3.17 6.66 -11.96
C VAL A 36 -2.74 8.08 -12.32
N ALA A 37 -2.63 8.98 -11.33
CA ALA A 37 -2.09 10.33 -11.57
C ALA A 37 -0.61 10.27 -11.89
N ILE A 38 0.17 9.51 -11.10
CA ILE A 38 1.61 9.32 -11.33
C ILE A 38 1.86 8.72 -12.72
N ILE A 39 1.25 7.59 -13.02
CA ILE A 39 1.44 6.89 -14.30
C ILE A 39 0.97 7.75 -15.48
N GLY A 40 -0.20 8.37 -15.35
CA GLY A 40 -0.74 9.21 -16.42
C GLY A 40 0.09 10.46 -16.69
N LYS A 41 0.52 11.18 -15.65
CA LYS A 41 1.40 12.36 -15.80
C LYS A 41 2.76 11.98 -16.36
N LEU A 42 3.34 10.87 -15.92
CA LEU A 42 4.60 10.36 -16.44
C LEU A 42 4.48 10.01 -17.94
N LEU A 43 3.41 9.33 -18.34
CA LEU A 43 3.18 9.02 -19.76
C LEU A 43 2.98 10.29 -20.60
N ILE A 44 2.25 11.30 -20.09
CA ILE A 44 2.14 12.61 -20.77
C ILE A 44 3.51 13.28 -20.92
N SER A 45 4.35 13.26 -19.90
CA SER A 45 5.71 13.83 -19.98
C SER A 45 6.61 13.13 -21.01
N LYS A 46 6.24 11.88 -21.41
CA LYS A 46 6.86 11.10 -22.49
C LYS A 46 6.18 11.28 -23.85
N GLY A 47 5.24 12.21 -23.97
CA GLY A 47 4.57 12.55 -25.23
C GLY A 47 3.43 11.60 -25.63
N PHE A 48 2.82 10.88 -24.69
CA PHE A 48 1.63 10.08 -24.93
C PHE A 48 0.36 10.86 -24.58
N ARG A 49 -0.73 10.63 -25.31
CA ARG A 49 -2.06 11.18 -25.02
C ARG A 49 -2.79 10.22 -24.09
N VAL A 50 -3.02 10.64 -22.85
CA VAL A 50 -3.55 9.78 -21.79
C VAL A 50 -4.84 10.35 -21.23
N GLY A 51 -5.87 9.50 -21.06
CA GLY A 51 -7.11 9.85 -20.40
C GLY A 51 -7.39 8.93 -19.20
N VAL A 52 -8.27 9.35 -18.30
CA VAL A 52 -8.68 8.60 -17.10
C VAL A 52 -10.18 8.40 -17.07
N ILE A 53 -10.62 7.18 -16.81
CA ILE A 53 -11.99 6.83 -16.44
C ILE A 53 -11.96 6.24 -15.04
N ALA A 54 -12.45 6.99 -14.06
CA ALA A 54 -12.48 6.53 -12.67
C ALA A 54 -13.88 6.04 -12.30
N GLN A 55 -13.93 4.93 -11.56
CA GLN A 55 -15.16 4.33 -11.04
C GLN A 55 -16.28 4.21 -12.07
N PRO A 56 -16.03 3.61 -13.28
CA PRO A 56 -17.07 3.51 -14.30
C PRO A 56 -18.28 2.72 -13.80
N ASP A 57 -19.48 3.12 -14.22
CA ASP A 57 -20.69 2.34 -13.99
C ASP A 57 -20.58 0.99 -14.72
N ILE A 58 -20.59 -0.10 -13.95
CA ILE A 58 -20.44 -1.46 -14.48
C ILE A 58 -21.71 -2.00 -15.15
N ASN A 59 -22.85 -1.33 -14.98
CA ASN A 59 -24.15 -1.73 -15.51
C ASN A 59 -24.46 -1.08 -16.85
N SER A 60 -23.69 -0.06 -17.26
CA SER A 60 -23.90 0.66 -18.51
C SER A 60 -22.60 0.85 -19.31
N ASP A 61 -22.73 1.22 -20.58
CA ASP A 61 -21.62 1.54 -21.48
C ASP A 61 -21.14 3.00 -21.37
N LYS A 62 -21.97 3.87 -20.80
CA LYS A 62 -21.80 5.34 -20.85
C LYS A 62 -20.43 5.81 -20.38
N ASP A 63 -19.92 5.21 -19.29
CA ASP A 63 -18.63 5.62 -18.74
C ASP A 63 -17.47 4.99 -19.49
N ILE A 64 -17.51 3.68 -19.72
CA ILE A 64 -16.38 2.96 -20.32
C ILE A 64 -16.14 3.36 -21.79
N THR A 65 -17.19 3.78 -22.50
CA THR A 65 -17.11 4.22 -23.90
C THR A 65 -16.88 5.72 -24.05
N ARG A 66 -16.95 6.47 -22.95
CA ARG A 66 -16.92 7.95 -22.93
C ARG A 66 -15.70 8.55 -23.66
N LEU A 67 -14.54 7.96 -23.54
CA LEU A 67 -13.31 8.41 -24.20
C LEU A 67 -12.97 7.63 -25.49
N SER A 68 -13.92 6.80 -25.97
CA SER A 68 -13.67 5.87 -27.07
C SER A 68 -12.59 4.84 -26.74
N GLU A 69 -11.96 4.24 -27.74
CA GLU A 69 -10.95 3.21 -27.57
C GLU A 69 -9.52 3.80 -27.68
N PRO A 70 -8.57 3.42 -26.81
CA PRO A 70 -7.20 3.91 -26.90
C PRO A 70 -6.47 3.32 -28.10
N GLY A 71 -5.49 4.06 -28.59
CA GLY A 71 -4.70 3.66 -29.73
C GLY A 71 -3.58 2.65 -29.45
N LEU A 72 -3.18 2.50 -28.17
CA LEU A 72 -2.09 1.61 -27.76
C LEU A 72 -2.57 0.56 -26.75
N PHE A 73 -3.07 0.96 -25.56
CA PHE A 73 -3.52 0.00 -24.55
C PHE A 73 -4.48 0.63 -23.51
N TRP A 74 -5.21 -0.24 -22.83
CA TRP A 74 -5.96 0.05 -21.62
C TRP A 74 -5.12 -0.30 -20.39
N GLY A 75 -4.95 0.64 -19.46
CA GLY A 75 -4.37 0.38 -18.13
C GLY A 75 -5.50 0.22 -17.11
N VAL A 76 -5.51 -0.88 -16.36
CA VAL A 76 -6.61 -1.20 -15.42
C VAL A 76 -6.07 -1.45 -14.02
N THR A 77 -6.66 -0.73 -13.03
CA THR A 77 -6.32 -0.91 -11.60
C THR A 77 -7.58 -0.84 -10.72
N ALA A 78 -7.55 -1.51 -9.58
CA ALA A 78 -8.58 -1.36 -8.54
C ALA A 78 -8.46 -0.06 -7.73
N GLY A 79 -7.38 0.71 -7.93
CA GLY A 79 -7.07 1.91 -7.15
C GLY A 79 -5.96 1.68 -6.13
N SER A 80 -5.98 2.46 -5.06
CA SER A 80 -4.93 2.49 -4.03
C SER A 80 -4.95 1.28 -3.08
N LEU A 81 -6.01 0.48 -3.10
CA LEU A 81 -6.18 -0.72 -2.27
C LEU A 81 -6.63 -1.92 -3.12
N ASP A 82 -6.45 -3.12 -2.58
CA ASP A 82 -7.15 -4.32 -3.06
C ASP A 82 -8.66 -4.13 -2.84
N SER A 83 -9.48 -4.38 -3.86
CA SER A 83 -10.91 -4.06 -3.84
C SER A 83 -11.67 -4.85 -2.76
N ILE A 84 -11.31 -6.12 -2.51
CA ILE A 84 -11.94 -6.93 -1.47
C ILE A 84 -11.57 -6.39 -0.08
N VAL A 85 -10.30 -6.02 0.14
CA VAL A 85 -9.85 -5.41 1.40
C VAL A 85 -10.49 -4.04 1.61
N ALA A 86 -10.70 -3.27 0.54
CA ALA A 86 -11.37 -1.97 0.60
C ALA A 86 -12.87 -2.10 0.88
N ASN A 87 -13.53 -3.10 0.29
CA ASN A 87 -14.99 -3.25 0.36
C ASN A 87 -15.47 -3.99 1.61
N TYR A 88 -14.62 -4.84 2.22
CA TYR A 88 -15.04 -5.68 3.34
C TYR A 88 -14.19 -5.46 4.59
N THR A 89 -14.82 -5.64 5.74
CA THR A 89 -14.14 -5.76 7.03
C THR A 89 -13.60 -7.19 7.21
N ALA A 90 -12.71 -7.38 8.18
CA ALA A 90 -12.23 -8.72 8.58
C ALA A 90 -13.35 -9.69 9.08
N LEU A 91 -14.55 -9.16 9.32
CA LEU A 91 -15.74 -9.92 9.69
C LEU A 91 -16.68 -10.16 8.49
N LEU A 92 -16.18 -10.01 7.27
CA LEU A 92 -16.92 -10.18 6.01
C LEU A 92 -18.15 -9.27 5.87
N LYS A 93 -18.17 -8.15 6.61
CA LYS A 93 -19.24 -7.16 6.49
C LYS A 93 -18.84 -6.09 5.48
N PRO A 94 -19.72 -5.72 4.54
CA PRO A 94 -19.46 -4.61 3.63
C PRO A 94 -19.15 -3.32 4.40
N ARG A 95 -18.11 -2.60 3.95
CA ARG A 95 -17.83 -1.25 4.47
C ARG A 95 -18.82 -0.26 3.87
N ARG A 96 -19.29 0.65 4.68
CA ARG A 96 -20.28 1.67 4.26
C ARG A 96 -19.61 2.92 3.70
N GLU A 97 -18.41 3.22 4.12
CA GLU A 97 -17.65 4.43 3.76
C GLU A 97 -16.43 4.10 2.91
N ASP A 98 -16.14 5.01 1.98
CA ASP A 98 -14.94 5.03 1.15
C ASP A 98 -14.51 6.47 0.91
N ASP A 99 -13.40 6.87 1.48
CA ASP A 99 -12.87 8.24 1.38
C ASP A 99 -12.40 8.60 -0.04
N LEU A 100 -12.21 7.59 -0.90
CA LEU A 100 -11.82 7.72 -2.30
C LEU A 100 -13.00 7.72 -3.28
N THR A 101 -14.24 7.74 -2.76
CA THR A 101 -15.47 7.83 -3.57
C THR A 101 -16.17 9.16 -3.32
N PRO A 102 -16.71 9.85 -4.35
CA PRO A 102 -17.49 11.07 -4.18
C PRO A 102 -18.68 10.85 -3.24
N GLY A 103 -18.85 11.75 -2.27
CA GLY A 103 -19.88 11.63 -1.22
C GLY A 103 -19.52 10.64 -0.10
N GLY A 104 -18.35 9.97 -0.18
CA GLY A 104 -17.81 9.14 0.90
C GLY A 104 -18.53 7.80 1.12
N LYS A 105 -19.41 7.35 0.22
CA LYS A 105 -20.13 6.08 0.33
C LYS A 105 -19.46 5.00 -0.53
N ASN A 106 -19.23 3.83 0.04
CA ASN A 106 -18.61 2.68 -0.65
C ASN A 106 -19.62 1.97 -1.57
N THR A 107 -19.98 2.59 -2.70
CA THR A 107 -20.99 2.09 -3.64
C THR A 107 -20.51 2.01 -5.09
N LYS A 108 -19.27 2.41 -5.37
CA LYS A 108 -18.78 2.55 -6.75
C LYS A 108 -17.73 1.50 -7.14
N ARG A 109 -16.88 1.09 -6.21
CA ARG A 109 -15.85 0.10 -6.51
C ARG A 109 -16.45 -1.30 -6.46
N PRO A 110 -16.44 -2.08 -7.56
CA PRO A 110 -16.90 -3.47 -7.54
C PRO A 110 -15.90 -4.40 -6.83
N ASP A 111 -16.37 -5.55 -6.38
CA ASP A 111 -15.52 -6.63 -5.89
C ASP A 111 -14.71 -7.22 -7.04
N GLY A 112 -13.41 -7.44 -6.82
CA GLY A 112 -12.51 -7.84 -7.90
C GLY A 112 -12.44 -6.80 -9.01
N ALA A 113 -12.32 -5.53 -8.65
CA ALA A 113 -12.45 -4.39 -9.56
C ALA A 113 -11.60 -4.52 -10.83
N THR A 114 -10.37 -5.02 -10.70
CA THR A 114 -9.49 -5.24 -11.86
C THR A 114 -10.09 -6.23 -12.86
N ILE A 115 -10.73 -7.31 -12.38
CA ILE A 115 -11.39 -8.31 -13.22
C ILE A 115 -12.65 -7.72 -13.86
N VAL A 116 -13.48 -7.05 -13.05
CA VAL A 116 -14.75 -6.48 -13.49
C VAL A 116 -14.55 -5.41 -14.56
N TYR A 117 -13.59 -4.51 -14.37
CA TYR A 117 -13.29 -3.48 -15.37
C TYR A 117 -12.69 -4.05 -16.66
N THR A 118 -11.86 -5.09 -16.56
CA THR A 118 -11.37 -5.80 -17.74
C THR A 118 -12.50 -6.45 -18.53
N ASN A 119 -13.45 -7.09 -17.84
CA ASN A 119 -14.64 -7.67 -18.48
C ASN A 119 -15.55 -6.59 -19.09
N LEU A 120 -15.69 -5.44 -18.43
CA LEU A 120 -16.44 -4.30 -18.94
C LEU A 120 -15.85 -3.77 -20.25
N ILE A 121 -14.53 -3.60 -20.33
CA ILE A 121 -13.82 -3.23 -21.57
C ILE A 121 -14.16 -4.25 -22.67
N LYS A 122 -13.97 -5.54 -22.41
CA LYS A 122 -14.20 -6.60 -23.42
C LYS A 122 -15.66 -6.74 -23.84
N LYS A 123 -16.60 -6.41 -22.98
CA LYS A 123 -18.03 -6.42 -23.29
C LYS A 123 -18.37 -5.40 -24.38
N TYR A 124 -17.79 -4.19 -24.31
CA TYR A 124 -18.10 -3.11 -25.23
C TYR A 124 -17.09 -2.92 -26.36
N PHE A 125 -15.86 -3.46 -26.20
CA PHE A 125 -14.78 -3.42 -27.19
C PHE A 125 -14.24 -4.84 -27.44
N LYS A 126 -14.95 -5.65 -28.23
CA LYS A 126 -14.68 -7.10 -28.40
C LYS A 126 -13.25 -7.40 -28.88
N ASN A 127 -12.78 -6.71 -29.91
CA ASN A 127 -11.42 -6.86 -30.47
C ASN A 127 -10.63 -5.58 -30.16
N THR A 128 -10.22 -5.41 -28.91
CA THR A 128 -9.57 -4.19 -28.44
C THR A 128 -8.04 -4.28 -28.44
N THR A 129 -7.40 -3.13 -28.31
CA THR A 129 -5.97 -3.01 -28.01
C THR A 129 -5.62 -3.69 -26.68
N PRO A 130 -4.35 -4.02 -26.42
CA PRO A 130 -3.94 -4.74 -25.22
C PRO A 130 -4.50 -4.16 -23.93
N ILE A 131 -4.83 -5.03 -22.98
CA ILE A 131 -5.24 -4.68 -21.62
C ILE A 131 -4.10 -5.01 -20.67
N VAL A 132 -3.60 -3.99 -19.96
CA VAL A 132 -2.50 -4.06 -19.01
C VAL A 132 -3.04 -3.83 -17.60
N LEU A 133 -2.96 -4.84 -16.74
CA LEU A 133 -3.32 -4.71 -15.33
C LEU A 133 -2.18 -4.05 -14.56
N GLY A 134 -2.51 -3.29 -13.52
CA GLY A 134 -1.52 -2.66 -12.65
C GLY A 134 -2.07 -2.29 -11.27
N GLY A 135 -1.23 -1.66 -10.46
CA GLY A 135 -1.57 -1.24 -9.11
C GLY A 135 -1.52 -2.35 -8.07
N LEU A 136 -2.03 -2.04 -6.87
CA LEU A 136 -1.85 -2.90 -5.70
C LEU A 136 -2.56 -4.25 -5.86
N GLU A 137 -3.85 -4.28 -6.24
CA GLU A 137 -4.61 -5.52 -6.40
C GLU A 137 -3.96 -6.46 -7.41
N ALA A 138 -3.59 -5.95 -8.58
CA ALA A 138 -2.89 -6.74 -9.60
C ALA A 138 -1.56 -7.30 -9.07
N SER A 139 -0.76 -6.47 -8.40
CA SER A 139 0.52 -6.90 -7.81
C SER A 139 0.37 -8.00 -6.78
N LEU A 140 -0.62 -7.90 -5.89
CA LEU A 140 -0.82 -8.86 -4.80
C LEU A 140 -1.47 -10.16 -5.27
N ARG A 141 -2.27 -10.11 -6.34
CA ARG A 141 -3.01 -11.26 -6.86
C ARG A 141 -2.38 -11.88 -8.12
N ARG A 142 -1.12 -11.50 -8.44
CA ARG A 142 -0.42 -11.98 -9.65
C ARG A 142 0.00 -13.45 -9.62
N ILE A 143 0.12 -14.04 -8.42
CA ILE A 143 0.41 -15.47 -8.19
C ILE A 143 -0.81 -16.15 -7.56
N PRO A 144 -0.83 -17.49 -7.38
CA PRO A 144 -1.85 -18.14 -6.57
C PRO A 144 -1.90 -17.53 -5.18
N HIS A 145 -3.10 -17.19 -4.75
CA HIS A 145 -3.32 -16.45 -3.52
C HIS A 145 -4.62 -16.90 -2.83
N TYR A 146 -4.64 -16.76 -1.52
CA TYR A 146 -5.85 -16.98 -0.74
C TYR A 146 -6.78 -15.78 -0.88
N ASP A 147 -8.02 -16.03 -1.28
CA ASP A 147 -9.12 -15.07 -1.28
C ASP A 147 -9.98 -15.29 -0.04
N PHE A 148 -10.02 -14.31 0.88
CA PHE A 148 -10.69 -14.48 2.16
C PHE A 148 -12.22 -14.32 2.07
N LEU A 149 -12.73 -13.72 0.99
CA LEU A 149 -14.17 -13.60 0.78
C LEU A 149 -14.76 -14.93 0.29
N GLU A 150 -14.05 -15.62 -0.60
CA GLU A 150 -14.45 -16.92 -1.14
C GLU A 150 -13.90 -18.13 -0.36
N ASP A 151 -13.03 -17.89 0.63
CA ASP A 151 -12.32 -18.90 1.45
C ASP A 151 -11.63 -19.98 0.63
N LYS A 152 -10.93 -19.60 -0.45
CA LYS A 152 -10.24 -20.53 -1.34
C LYS A 152 -8.96 -19.95 -1.94
N ILE A 153 -8.10 -20.86 -2.45
CA ILE A 153 -6.96 -20.46 -3.29
C ILE A 153 -7.46 -20.15 -4.69
N ARG A 154 -7.18 -18.95 -5.17
CA ARG A 154 -7.40 -18.53 -6.56
C ARG A 154 -6.09 -18.54 -7.34
N ARG A 155 -6.18 -18.77 -8.64
CA ARG A 155 -5.05 -18.63 -9.57
C ARG A 155 -4.69 -17.17 -9.78
N SER A 156 -3.65 -16.90 -10.57
CA SER A 156 -3.26 -15.52 -10.91
C SER A 156 -4.44 -14.73 -11.48
N ILE A 157 -4.58 -13.48 -11.01
CA ILE A 157 -5.60 -12.54 -11.50
C ILE A 157 -5.50 -12.29 -13.02
N LEU A 158 -4.31 -12.48 -13.61
CA LEU A 158 -4.11 -12.34 -15.04
C LEU A 158 -4.93 -13.37 -15.84
N PHE A 159 -5.06 -14.60 -15.32
CA PHE A 159 -5.91 -15.63 -15.90
C PHE A 159 -7.40 -15.33 -15.70
N ASP A 160 -7.78 -14.87 -14.49
CA ASP A 160 -9.18 -14.60 -14.17
C ASP A 160 -9.72 -13.38 -14.94
N ALA A 161 -8.93 -12.32 -15.07
CA ALA A 161 -9.26 -11.15 -15.86
C ALA A 161 -9.13 -11.39 -17.39
N LYS A 162 -8.38 -12.44 -17.79
CA LYS A 162 -8.04 -12.69 -19.20
C LYS A 162 -7.36 -11.49 -19.87
N ALA A 163 -6.59 -10.69 -19.12
CA ALA A 163 -5.84 -9.56 -19.65
C ALA A 163 -4.58 -10.02 -20.39
N ASP A 164 -3.96 -9.11 -21.15
CA ASP A 164 -2.79 -9.44 -21.97
C ASP A 164 -1.51 -9.43 -21.13
N PHE A 165 -1.34 -8.41 -20.27
CA PHE A 165 -0.16 -8.21 -19.44
C PHE A 165 -0.55 -7.70 -18.05
N LEU A 166 0.38 -7.86 -17.09
CA LEU A 166 0.26 -7.31 -15.75
C LEU A 166 1.58 -6.67 -15.36
N VAL A 167 1.56 -5.40 -14.98
CA VAL A 167 2.68 -4.67 -14.39
C VAL A 167 2.57 -4.78 -12.88
N TYR A 168 3.61 -5.29 -12.22
CA TYR A 168 3.62 -5.44 -10.77
C TYR A 168 4.64 -4.52 -10.10
N GLY A 169 4.40 -4.23 -8.83
CA GLY A 169 5.24 -3.31 -8.06
C GLY A 169 5.03 -1.86 -8.48
N MET A 170 6.08 -1.06 -8.36
CA MET A 170 6.10 0.34 -8.80
C MET A 170 6.28 0.37 -10.33
N GLY A 171 5.20 0.68 -11.02
CA GLY A 171 5.05 0.39 -12.45
C GLY A 171 5.58 1.45 -13.42
N GLU A 172 6.25 2.49 -12.96
CA GLU A 172 6.61 3.66 -13.78
C GLU A 172 7.45 3.27 -15.01
N LYS A 173 8.58 2.59 -14.80
CA LYS A 173 9.49 2.19 -15.90
C LYS A 173 8.83 1.20 -16.85
N ALA A 174 8.20 0.15 -16.31
CA ALA A 174 7.58 -0.89 -17.12
C ALA A 174 6.42 -0.36 -17.97
N THR A 175 5.60 0.55 -17.43
CA THR A 175 4.46 1.12 -18.16
C THR A 175 4.91 2.02 -19.31
N VAL A 176 5.95 2.84 -19.08
CA VAL A 176 6.55 3.67 -20.14
C VAL A 176 7.14 2.77 -21.24
N GLU A 177 7.90 1.74 -20.88
CA GLU A 177 8.51 0.82 -21.84
C GLU A 177 7.46 0.06 -22.67
N ILE A 178 6.33 -0.36 -22.05
CA ILE A 178 5.19 -0.94 -22.77
C ILE A 178 4.64 0.06 -23.81
N ALA A 179 4.40 1.32 -23.38
CA ALA A 179 3.86 2.35 -24.26
C ALA A 179 4.78 2.62 -25.46
N GLU A 180 6.08 2.74 -25.24
CA GLU A 180 7.08 2.99 -26.29
C GLU A 180 7.15 1.81 -27.28
N LYS A 181 7.20 0.55 -26.78
CA LYS A 181 7.24 -0.63 -27.64
C LYS A 181 5.97 -0.79 -28.46
N LEU A 182 4.78 -0.55 -27.87
CA LEU A 182 3.52 -0.61 -28.61
C LEU A 182 3.42 0.52 -29.65
N LYS A 183 3.89 1.73 -29.33
CA LYS A 183 3.97 2.85 -30.29
C LYS A 183 4.86 2.50 -31.48
N LYS A 184 6.02 1.89 -31.21
CA LYS A 184 6.95 1.42 -32.24
C LYS A 184 6.31 0.35 -33.14
N LEU A 185 5.74 -0.71 -32.54
CA LEU A 185 5.04 -1.78 -33.29
C LEU A 185 3.95 -1.19 -34.20
N LYS A 186 3.17 -0.26 -33.69
CA LYS A 186 2.12 0.40 -34.47
C LYS A 186 2.68 1.22 -35.63
N SER A 187 3.82 1.92 -35.46
CA SER A 187 4.49 2.65 -36.54
C SER A 187 5.09 1.71 -37.60
N GLU A 188 5.39 0.47 -37.25
CA GLU A 188 5.83 -0.61 -38.15
C GLU A 188 4.66 -1.33 -38.83
N GLY A 189 3.43 -0.82 -38.69
CA GLY A 189 2.24 -1.38 -39.34
C GLY A 189 1.59 -2.58 -38.63
N VAL A 190 1.98 -2.89 -37.36
CA VAL A 190 1.37 -3.97 -36.58
C VAL A 190 -0.03 -3.57 -36.12
N ASP A 191 -1.02 -4.40 -36.40
CA ASP A 191 -2.38 -4.22 -35.87
C ASP A 191 -2.45 -4.65 -34.40
N LEU A 192 -2.45 -3.68 -33.47
CA LEU A 192 -2.46 -3.94 -32.03
C LEU A 192 -3.72 -4.67 -31.54
N LYS A 193 -4.74 -4.84 -32.34
CA LYS A 193 -5.96 -5.60 -32.03
C LYS A 193 -5.88 -7.07 -32.46
N LYS A 194 -5.13 -7.35 -33.53
CA LYS A 194 -5.09 -8.67 -34.17
C LYS A 194 -3.80 -9.43 -33.94
N ASP A 195 -2.65 -8.74 -34.01
CA ASP A 195 -1.32 -9.36 -34.04
C ASP A 195 -0.81 -9.71 -32.63
N LYS A 196 -1.64 -10.39 -31.81
CA LYS A 196 -1.40 -10.65 -30.39
C LYS A 196 -0.06 -11.35 -30.11
N GLU A 197 0.34 -12.33 -30.94
CA GLU A 197 1.61 -13.05 -30.75
C GLU A 197 2.82 -12.18 -31.04
N LYS A 198 2.75 -11.31 -32.05
CA LYS A 198 3.81 -10.34 -32.35
C LYS A 198 3.96 -9.31 -31.21
N ILE A 199 2.85 -8.80 -30.69
CA ILE A 199 2.85 -7.91 -29.52
C ILE A 199 3.50 -8.60 -28.33
N LYS A 200 3.07 -9.83 -28.03
CA LYS A 200 3.56 -10.62 -26.91
C LYS A 200 5.06 -10.90 -27.03
N SER A 201 5.55 -11.27 -28.22
CA SER A 201 6.98 -11.53 -28.45
C SER A 201 7.88 -10.33 -28.09
N VAL A 202 7.39 -9.12 -28.28
CA VAL A 202 8.10 -7.86 -27.97
C VAL A 202 7.94 -7.47 -26.50
N ILE A 203 6.71 -7.53 -25.98
CA ILE A 203 6.42 -7.07 -24.59
C ILE A 203 7.00 -8.03 -23.55
N LYS A 204 7.03 -9.35 -23.79
CA LYS A 204 7.57 -10.36 -22.87
C LYS A 204 9.03 -10.14 -22.44
N THR A 205 9.76 -9.24 -23.09
CA THR A 205 11.16 -8.92 -22.73
C THR A 205 11.28 -7.86 -21.63
N ILE A 206 10.18 -7.20 -21.27
CA ILE A 206 10.16 -6.11 -20.28
C ILE A 206 10.27 -6.67 -18.87
N LYS A 207 11.12 -6.06 -18.03
CA LYS A 207 11.17 -6.35 -16.59
C LYS A 207 9.90 -5.81 -15.89
N GLY A 208 9.55 -6.42 -14.74
CA GLY A 208 8.43 -5.94 -13.90
C GLY A 208 7.05 -6.30 -14.42
N ILE A 209 6.94 -7.26 -15.35
CA ILE A 209 5.65 -7.72 -15.87
C ILE A 209 5.40 -9.20 -15.63
N CYS A 210 4.10 -9.56 -15.68
CA CYS A 210 3.65 -10.93 -15.86
C CYS A 210 2.89 -11.07 -17.17
N TYR A 211 2.97 -12.24 -17.78
CA TYR A 211 2.22 -12.62 -19.00
C TYR A 211 1.89 -14.11 -18.99
N ILE A 212 0.99 -14.52 -19.89
CA ILE A 212 0.61 -15.92 -20.07
C ILE A 212 1.36 -16.48 -21.28
N SER A 213 2.01 -17.66 -21.14
CA SER A 213 2.72 -18.37 -22.20
C SER A 213 2.14 -19.75 -22.42
N ASN A 214 2.19 -20.25 -23.66
CA ASN A 214 1.92 -21.65 -23.99
C ASN A 214 3.16 -22.53 -23.78
N GLU A 215 4.35 -21.93 -23.73
CA GLU A 215 5.63 -22.60 -23.60
C GLU A 215 6.34 -22.20 -22.31
N LYS A 216 7.16 -23.09 -21.79
CA LYS A 216 8.04 -22.80 -20.65
C LYS A 216 9.14 -21.81 -21.08
N PRO A 217 9.38 -20.73 -20.30
CA PRO A 217 10.49 -19.84 -20.59
C PRO A 217 11.83 -20.45 -20.14
N ASP A 218 12.86 -20.33 -20.95
CA ASP A 218 14.20 -20.79 -20.59
C ASP A 218 14.85 -19.90 -19.53
N GLY A 219 15.61 -20.50 -18.61
CA GLY A 219 16.37 -19.79 -17.59
C GLY A 219 15.55 -19.22 -16.41
N PHE A 220 14.24 -19.48 -16.37
CA PHE A 220 13.35 -19.09 -15.29
C PHE A 220 13.17 -20.22 -14.27
N TYR A 221 12.89 -19.86 -13.01
CA TYR A 221 12.60 -20.82 -11.96
C TYR A 221 11.17 -21.38 -12.10
N GLU A 222 11.01 -22.70 -12.04
CA GLU A 222 9.70 -23.35 -12.05
C GLU A 222 9.13 -23.43 -10.61
N LEU A 223 7.99 -22.80 -10.39
CA LEU A 223 7.23 -22.95 -9.14
C LEU A 223 6.33 -24.19 -9.19
N PRO A 224 5.96 -24.80 -8.03
CA PRO A 224 4.93 -25.83 -7.97
C PRO A 224 3.69 -25.41 -8.74
N ASP A 225 3.07 -26.31 -9.51
CA ASP A 225 1.91 -25.98 -10.34
C ASP A 225 0.69 -25.57 -9.50
N PHE A 226 -0.28 -24.92 -10.14
CA PHE A 226 -1.45 -24.36 -9.45
C PHE A 226 -2.29 -25.46 -8.75
N GLU A 227 -2.48 -26.63 -9.37
CA GLU A 227 -3.27 -27.69 -8.77
C GLU A 227 -2.60 -28.29 -7.53
N GLN A 228 -1.27 -28.41 -7.55
CA GLN A 228 -0.51 -28.80 -6.36
C GLN A 228 -0.68 -27.77 -5.24
N VAL A 229 -0.51 -26.49 -5.56
CA VAL A 229 -0.63 -25.38 -4.59
C VAL A 229 -2.04 -25.27 -4.00
N LYS A 230 -3.06 -25.50 -4.79
CA LYS A 230 -4.47 -25.45 -4.39
C LYS A 230 -4.85 -26.57 -3.43
N ASN A 231 -4.30 -27.78 -3.64
CA ASN A 231 -4.69 -28.98 -2.92
C ASN A 231 -3.75 -29.36 -1.78
N ASP A 232 -2.55 -28.77 -1.68
CA ASP A 232 -1.55 -29.07 -0.66
C ASP A 232 -1.03 -27.77 0.00
N LYS A 233 -1.32 -27.64 1.29
CA LYS A 233 -0.89 -26.49 2.12
C LYS A 233 0.64 -26.34 2.19
N LEU A 234 1.39 -27.45 2.19
CA LEU A 234 2.85 -27.42 2.20
C LEU A 234 3.40 -26.92 0.86
N LYS A 235 2.82 -27.36 -0.25
CA LYS A 235 3.16 -26.86 -1.59
C LYS A 235 2.85 -25.38 -1.74
N PHE A 236 1.77 -24.90 -1.11
CA PHE A 236 1.48 -23.46 -1.06
C PHE A 236 2.53 -22.69 -0.25
N ILE A 237 2.98 -23.22 0.88
CA ILE A 237 4.08 -22.63 1.67
C ILE A 237 5.39 -22.60 0.85
N ASP A 238 5.76 -23.70 0.23
CA ASP A 238 6.99 -23.81 -0.57
C ASP A 238 6.98 -22.84 -1.76
N MET A 239 5.85 -22.79 -2.49
CA MET A 239 5.63 -21.82 -3.58
C MET A 239 5.79 -20.37 -3.09
N PHE A 240 5.13 -20.02 -1.96
CA PHE A 240 5.15 -18.65 -1.46
C PHE A 240 6.54 -18.24 -0.95
N ASN A 241 7.23 -19.11 -0.22
CA ASN A 241 8.61 -18.85 0.22
C ASN A 241 9.54 -18.60 -0.97
N LYS A 242 9.41 -19.43 -2.01
CA LYS A 242 10.21 -19.26 -3.23
C LYS A 242 9.86 -18.00 -4.01
N PHE A 243 8.57 -17.70 -4.15
CA PHE A 243 8.10 -16.43 -4.71
C PHE A 243 8.68 -15.21 -3.98
N TYR A 244 8.63 -15.23 -2.64
CA TYR A 244 9.14 -14.12 -1.83
C TYR A 244 10.66 -13.93 -2.03
N GLU A 245 11.41 -15.03 -2.04
CA GLU A 245 12.85 -15.02 -2.33
C GLU A 245 13.16 -14.45 -3.71
N LEU A 246 12.48 -14.97 -4.74
CA LEU A 246 12.72 -14.57 -6.14
C LEU A 246 12.33 -13.11 -6.40
N ASN A 247 11.25 -12.65 -5.80
CA ASN A 247 10.71 -11.31 -6.03
C ASN A 247 11.50 -10.22 -5.30
N LEU A 248 11.80 -10.42 -4.01
CA LEU A 248 12.38 -9.36 -3.17
C LEU A 248 13.89 -9.47 -3.00
N ASN A 249 14.43 -10.68 -3.05
CA ASN A 249 15.81 -10.91 -2.68
C ASN A 249 16.74 -11.08 -3.89
N THR A 250 16.34 -11.88 -4.87
CA THR A 250 17.21 -12.20 -6.02
C THR A 250 16.78 -11.53 -7.32
N LYS A 251 15.56 -10.98 -7.35
CA LYS A 251 14.96 -10.37 -8.56
C LYS A 251 15.08 -11.26 -9.80
N LYS A 252 14.86 -12.57 -9.64
CA LYS A 252 14.86 -13.54 -10.75
C LYS A 252 13.45 -13.79 -11.25
N GLY A 253 13.34 -14.12 -12.55
CA GLY A 253 12.08 -14.53 -13.15
C GLY A 253 11.69 -15.94 -12.74
N PHE A 254 10.39 -16.23 -12.77
CA PHE A 254 9.85 -17.55 -12.54
C PHE A 254 8.64 -17.80 -13.42
N PHE A 255 8.25 -19.06 -13.52
CA PHE A 255 7.00 -19.45 -14.15
C PHE A 255 6.26 -20.51 -13.33
N GLN A 256 4.98 -20.61 -13.57
CA GLN A 256 4.11 -21.59 -12.92
C GLN A 256 3.06 -22.11 -13.90
N LYS A 257 2.89 -23.43 -13.96
CA LYS A 257 1.81 -24.03 -14.72
C LYS A 257 0.46 -23.72 -14.06
N GLN A 258 -0.48 -23.18 -14.84
CA GLN A 258 -1.87 -22.92 -14.45
C GLN A 258 -2.77 -23.39 -15.62
N ASP A 259 -3.58 -24.41 -15.38
CA ASP A 259 -4.28 -25.15 -16.43
C ASP A 259 -3.29 -25.68 -17.50
N ASN A 260 -3.53 -25.42 -18.77
CA ASN A 260 -2.69 -25.85 -19.90
C ASN A 260 -1.65 -24.80 -20.32
N ARG A 261 -1.49 -23.71 -19.56
CA ARG A 261 -0.61 -22.58 -19.86
C ARG A 261 0.28 -22.23 -18.67
N PHE A 262 1.21 -21.34 -18.90
CA PHE A 262 2.15 -20.89 -17.90
C PHE A 262 1.93 -19.41 -17.57
N LEU A 263 1.76 -19.12 -16.28
CA LEU A 263 2.03 -17.78 -15.75
C LEU A 263 3.54 -17.58 -15.79
N VAL A 264 4.01 -16.54 -16.43
CA VAL A 264 5.41 -16.12 -16.41
C VAL A 264 5.52 -14.77 -15.73
N GLN A 265 6.38 -14.67 -14.71
CA GLN A 265 6.78 -13.40 -14.11
C GLN A 265 8.23 -13.12 -14.48
N ASN A 266 8.46 -12.04 -15.20
CA ASN A 266 9.80 -11.54 -15.47
C ASN A 266 10.49 -11.06 -14.18
N PRO A 267 11.83 -10.91 -14.18
CA PRO A 267 12.54 -10.24 -13.11
C PRO A 267 11.92 -8.89 -12.76
N ALA A 268 11.94 -8.52 -11.48
CA ALA A 268 11.46 -7.22 -11.05
C ALA A 268 12.20 -6.09 -11.78
N GLN A 269 11.51 -4.99 -12.04
CA GLN A 269 12.11 -3.78 -12.60
C GLN A 269 13.20 -3.26 -11.64
N ASP A 270 14.20 -2.61 -12.18
CA ASP A 270 15.24 -1.97 -11.39
C ASP A 270 14.63 -0.83 -10.56
N ASP A 271 15.09 -0.67 -9.32
CA ASP A 271 14.64 0.40 -8.45
C ASP A 271 14.86 1.77 -9.15
N LEU A 272 13.99 2.72 -8.89
CA LEU A 272 14.19 4.09 -9.35
C LEU A 272 15.46 4.68 -8.71
N THR A 273 16.21 5.44 -9.46
CA THR A 273 17.24 6.31 -8.85
C THR A 273 16.56 7.46 -8.10
N ARG A 274 17.33 8.18 -7.29
CA ARG A 274 16.82 9.39 -6.61
C ARG A 274 16.33 10.43 -7.61
N GLU A 275 17.08 10.64 -8.66
CA GLU A 275 16.79 11.63 -9.72
C GLU A 275 15.52 11.24 -10.49
N GLU A 276 15.35 9.96 -10.81
CA GLU A 276 14.12 9.45 -11.43
C GLU A 276 12.92 9.64 -10.49
N LEU A 277 13.09 9.37 -9.19
CA LEU A 277 12.03 9.57 -8.20
C LEU A 277 11.68 11.05 -8.07
N ASP A 278 12.67 11.94 -7.98
CA ASP A 278 12.47 13.38 -7.93
C ASP A 278 11.70 13.88 -9.15
N SER A 279 12.09 13.45 -10.36
CA SER A 279 11.44 13.85 -11.61
C SER A 279 9.94 13.47 -11.63
N ILE A 280 9.56 12.35 -11.04
CA ILE A 280 8.16 11.90 -10.92
C ILE A 280 7.37 12.83 -9.97
N TYR A 281 7.95 13.21 -8.84
CA TYR A 281 7.27 14.08 -7.86
C TYR A 281 7.28 15.56 -8.26
N GLU A 282 8.14 15.96 -9.18
CA GLU A 282 8.21 17.31 -9.75
C GLU A 282 7.29 17.49 -10.98
N LEU A 283 6.54 16.45 -11.41
CA LEU A 283 5.50 16.62 -12.42
C LEU A 283 4.40 17.58 -11.94
N ASP A 284 3.74 18.23 -12.92
CA ASP A 284 2.69 19.22 -12.64
C ASP A 284 1.39 18.55 -12.15
N TYR A 285 1.23 18.43 -10.83
CA TYR A 285 0.02 17.91 -10.18
C TYR A 285 -0.89 19.04 -9.70
N GLU A 286 -2.20 18.94 -9.98
CA GLU A 286 -3.23 19.86 -9.47
C GLU A 286 -3.49 19.73 -7.98
N ARG A 287 -3.11 18.60 -7.36
CA ARG A 287 -3.32 18.26 -5.96
C ARG A 287 -4.78 18.38 -5.51
N ASP A 288 -5.68 18.04 -6.40
CA ASP A 288 -7.11 18.08 -6.18
C ASP A 288 -7.81 16.97 -6.94
N ALA A 289 -9.06 16.70 -6.59
CA ALA A 289 -9.90 15.80 -7.35
C ALA A 289 -10.37 16.48 -8.65
N HIS A 290 -10.46 15.67 -9.72
CA HIS A 290 -10.92 16.15 -11.02
C HIS A 290 -12.32 16.74 -10.94
N PRO A 291 -12.59 17.93 -11.55
CA PRO A 291 -13.89 18.61 -11.47
C PRO A 291 -15.08 17.74 -11.86
N PHE A 292 -14.92 16.89 -12.90
CA PHE A 292 -15.94 15.94 -13.35
C PHE A 292 -16.44 15.02 -12.23
N TYR A 293 -15.59 14.62 -11.29
CA TYR A 293 -15.98 13.76 -10.16
C TYR A 293 -16.44 14.55 -8.95
N LYS A 294 -15.93 15.76 -8.74
CA LYS A 294 -16.32 16.63 -7.61
C LYS A 294 -17.81 16.98 -7.62
N GLN A 295 -18.45 17.06 -8.79
CA GLN A 295 -19.90 17.33 -8.90
C GLN A 295 -20.77 16.27 -8.23
N PHE A 296 -20.25 15.04 -8.03
CA PHE A 296 -20.98 13.94 -7.39
C PHE A 296 -20.79 13.90 -5.86
N GLY A 297 -20.05 14.86 -5.28
CA GLY A 297 -19.87 15.01 -3.85
C GLY A 297 -18.41 15.17 -3.43
N LYS A 298 -18.20 15.52 -2.15
CA LYS A 298 -16.87 15.70 -1.58
C LYS A 298 -16.09 14.38 -1.56
N ILE A 299 -14.81 14.42 -1.92
CA ILE A 299 -13.87 13.31 -1.83
C ILE A 299 -12.99 13.54 -0.60
N LYS A 300 -13.23 12.79 0.48
CA LYS A 300 -12.58 12.99 1.80
C LYS A 300 -11.07 12.80 1.75
N ALA A 301 -10.56 11.89 0.91
CA ALA A 301 -9.12 11.63 0.79
C ALA A 301 -8.32 12.88 0.43
N VAL A 302 -8.89 13.84 -0.31
CA VAL A 302 -8.23 15.11 -0.65
C VAL A 302 -7.83 15.87 0.61
N ASP A 303 -8.66 15.87 1.64
CA ASP A 303 -8.38 16.59 2.90
C ASP A 303 -7.08 16.13 3.59
N THR A 304 -6.70 14.86 3.40
CA THR A 304 -5.49 14.27 4.00
C THR A 304 -4.27 14.35 3.10
N ILE A 305 -4.43 14.20 1.79
CA ILE A 305 -3.28 14.06 0.88
C ILE A 305 -2.84 15.38 0.23
N ARG A 306 -3.74 16.38 0.13
CA ARG A 306 -3.49 17.63 -0.60
C ARG A 306 -2.24 18.37 -0.11
N PHE A 307 -2.09 18.49 1.20
CA PHE A 307 -0.98 19.16 1.86
C PHE A 307 -0.05 18.17 2.59
N SER A 308 0.16 17.02 1.99
CA SER A 308 1.12 16.02 2.46
C SER A 308 2.21 15.81 1.41
N VAL A 309 3.41 15.43 1.84
CA VAL A 309 4.58 15.21 0.99
C VAL A 309 5.15 13.83 1.23
N THR A 310 5.33 13.07 0.16
CA THR A 310 6.04 11.79 0.21
C THR A 310 7.55 12.04 0.17
N SER A 311 8.26 11.64 1.21
CA SER A 311 9.72 11.80 1.29
C SER A 311 10.49 10.62 0.70
N HIS A 312 9.92 9.42 0.73
CA HIS A 312 10.55 8.18 0.26
C HIS A 312 9.52 7.11 -0.07
N ARG A 313 9.94 6.09 -0.79
CA ARG A 313 9.20 4.85 -1.08
C ARG A 313 9.96 3.63 -0.58
N GLY A 314 9.28 2.50 -0.48
CA GLY A 314 9.85 1.26 0.05
C GLY A 314 9.86 1.19 1.57
N CYS A 315 9.98 -0.03 2.11
CA CYS A 315 10.01 -0.27 3.55
C CYS A 315 10.80 -1.54 3.87
N PHE A 316 11.90 -1.42 4.56
CA PHE A 316 12.69 -2.56 5.02
C PHE A 316 12.16 -3.22 6.31
N GLY A 317 10.97 -2.82 6.75
CA GLY A 317 10.31 -3.40 7.92
C GLY A 317 9.89 -4.86 7.73
N GLU A 318 9.49 -5.23 6.52
CA GLU A 318 9.10 -6.59 6.12
C GLU A 318 8.15 -7.29 7.12
N CYS A 319 7.19 -6.52 7.71
CA CYS A 319 6.21 -7.09 8.61
C CYS A 319 5.34 -8.12 7.88
N ASN A 320 5.14 -9.30 8.46
CA ASN A 320 4.51 -10.44 7.81
C ASN A 320 3.05 -10.23 7.37
N PHE A 321 2.36 -9.27 7.97
CA PHE A 321 0.98 -8.90 7.62
C PHE A 321 0.87 -7.78 6.59
N CYS A 322 1.99 -7.13 6.23
CA CYS A 322 1.98 -5.90 5.44
C CYS A 322 2.33 -6.15 3.97
N ALA A 323 1.47 -5.68 3.08
CA ALA A 323 1.66 -5.81 1.62
C ALA A 323 2.60 -4.74 1.02
N ILE A 324 2.97 -3.70 1.78
CA ILE A 324 3.78 -2.58 1.27
C ILE A 324 5.11 -3.07 0.70
N THR A 325 5.83 -3.92 1.41
CA THR A 325 7.11 -4.44 0.93
C THR A 325 6.97 -5.27 -0.35
N VAL A 326 5.87 -6.04 -0.49
CA VAL A 326 5.61 -6.85 -1.69
C VAL A 326 5.31 -5.97 -2.92
N HIS A 327 4.73 -4.79 -2.71
CA HIS A 327 4.37 -3.86 -3.78
C HIS A 327 5.45 -2.81 -4.03
N GLN A 328 5.96 -2.14 -3.00
CA GLN A 328 6.94 -1.05 -3.15
C GLN A 328 8.41 -1.53 -3.07
N GLY A 329 8.64 -2.77 -2.65
CA GLY A 329 9.97 -3.29 -2.39
C GLY A 329 10.47 -3.01 -0.96
N LYS A 330 11.57 -3.69 -0.58
CA LYS A 330 12.24 -3.50 0.72
C LYS A 330 13.29 -2.39 0.70
N ASN A 331 13.76 -1.97 -0.47
CA ASN A 331 14.73 -0.89 -0.60
C ASN A 331 14.03 0.45 -0.43
N VAL A 332 14.56 1.25 0.49
CA VAL A 332 14.06 2.62 0.70
C VAL A 332 14.76 3.54 -0.28
N ILE A 333 13.99 4.18 -1.14
CA ILE A 333 14.46 5.16 -2.11
C ILE A 333 13.93 6.52 -1.68
N SER A 334 14.86 7.39 -1.26
CA SER A 334 14.55 8.71 -0.73
C SER A 334 14.70 9.78 -1.80
N ARG A 335 13.73 10.68 -1.86
CA ARG A 335 13.82 11.91 -2.67
C ARG A 335 14.97 12.78 -2.18
N SER A 336 15.49 13.62 -3.05
CA SER A 336 16.44 14.66 -2.66
C SER A 336 15.75 15.69 -1.75
N GLU A 337 16.53 16.28 -0.87
CA GLU A 337 16.07 17.40 -0.03
C GLU A 337 15.52 18.53 -0.89
N ASN A 338 16.22 18.88 -1.96
CA ASN A 338 15.82 19.95 -2.87
C ASN A 338 14.45 19.70 -3.53
N SER A 339 14.17 18.47 -3.96
CA SER A 339 12.87 18.10 -4.52
C SER A 339 11.74 18.26 -3.50
N ILE A 340 11.97 17.90 -2.22
CA ILE A 340 10.99 18.06 -1.15
C ILE A 340 10.76 19.56 -0.82
N LEU A 341 11.83 20.36 -0.73
CA LEU A 341 11.74 21.79 -0.46
C LEU A 341 10.97 22.52 -1.57
N LYS A 342 11.28 22.26 -2.85
CA LYS A 342 10.54 22.80 -4.00
C LYS A 342 9.05 22.47 -3.93
N GLU A 343 8.72 21.22 -3.62
CA GLU A 343 7.32 20.79 -3.48
C GLU A 343 6.61 21.56 -2.35
N LEU A 344 7.24 21.72 -1.21
CA LEU A 344 6.67 22.48 -0.10
C LEU A 344 6.46 23.96 -0.47
N GLU A 345 7.40 24.58 -1.17
CA GLU A 345 7.25 25.95 -1.69
C GLU A 345 6.10 26.08 -2.68
N LEU A 346 5.87 25.06 -3.53
CA LEU A 346 4.71 25.04 -4.43
C LEU A 346 3.40 24.95 -3.63
N LEU A 347 3.36 24.12 -2.58
CA LEU A 347 2.18 23.99 -1.72
C LEU A 347 1.81 25.31 -1.03
N THR A 348 2.79 26.13 -0.64
CA THR A 348 2.53 27.44 0.00
C THR A 348 1.82 28.42 -0.93
N LYS A 349 1.89 28.22 -2.25
CA LYS A 349 1.26 29.09 -3.27
C LYS A 349 -0.18 28.68 -3.61
N LEU A 350 -0.65 27.53 -3.10
CA LEU A 350 -2.03 27.10 -3.35
C LEU A 350 -3.03 28.00 -2.62
N PRO A 351 -4.14 28.40 -3.26
CA PRO A 351 -5.07 29.42 -2.72
C PRO A 351 -5.66 29.09 -1.34
N ASP A 352 -5.85 27.80 -1.07
CA ASP A 352 -6.45 27.28 0.17
C ASP A 352 -5.43 26.83 1.22
N PHE A 353 -4.14 27.09 1.00
CA PHE A 353 -3.09 26.75 1.96
C PHE A 353 -3.16 27.64 3.20
N LYS A 354 -3.32 27.04 4.37
CA LYS A 354 -3.46 27.73 5.66
C LYS A 354 -2.16 27.76 6.50
N GLY A 355 -1.05 27.31 5.92
CA GLY A 355 0.24 27.24 6.59
C GLY A 355 0.54 25.89 7.26
N TYR A 356 -0.25 24.87 7.00
CA TYR A 356 -0.09 23.56 7.66
C TYR A 356 0.23 22.47 6.64
N ILE A 357 1.35 21.77 6.84
CA ILE A 357 1.68 20.53 6.16
C ILE A 357 1.25 19.38 7.07
N LEU A 358 0.44 18.46 6.53
CA LEU A 358 -0.20 17.40 7.32
C LEU A 358 0.70 16.18 7.55
N ASP A 359 1.62 15.94 6.61
CA ASP A 359 2.62 14.88 6.72
C ASP A 359 3.83 15.14 5.82
N ILE A 360 5.02 14.78 6.30
CA ILE A 360 6.21 14.52 5.49
C ILE A 360 6.67 13.11 5.86
N GLY A 361 6.40 12.15 5.00
CA GLY A 361 6.63 10.75 5.33
C GLY A 361 6.68 9.83 4.13
N GLY A 362 6.50 8.56 4.41
CA GLY A 362 6.45 7.45 3.44
C GLY A 362 5.67 6.30 4.05
N PRO A 363 5.89 5.06 3.59
CA PRO A 363 5.25 3.87 4.18
C PRO A 363 5.48 3.73 5.69
N THR A 364 6.58 4.30 6.18
CA THR A 364 6.93 4.45 7.59
C THR A 364 7.57 5.84 7.75
N ALA A 365 7.12 6.65 8.71
CA ALA A 365 7.51 8.05 8.82
C ALA A 365 9.03 8.28 8.89
N ASN A 366 9.76 7.38 9.55
CA ASN A 366 11.17 7.58 9.91
C ASN A 366 12.17 6.67 9.17
N MET A 367 11.95 6.46 7.86
CA MET A 367 12.93 5.71 7.04
C MET A 367 13.63 6.58 5.97
N TYR A 368 13.35 7.88 5.91
CA TYR A 368 14.00 8.79 4.95
C TYR A 368 15.51 8.84 5.17
N GLY A 369 16.27 8.72 4.09
CA GLY A 369 17.73 8.71 4.11
C GLY A 369 18.36 7.41 4.64
N MET A 370 17.53 6.41 4.95
CA MET A 370 17.99 5.09 5.38
C MET A 370 18.07 4.12 4.20
N GLY A 371 18.86 3.06 4.33
CA GLY A 371 18.99 2.06 3.28
C GLY A 371 20.06 1.02 3.53
N CYS A 372 20.21 0.09 2.62
CA CYS A 372 21.23 -0.95 2.70
C CYS A 372 22.51 -0.53 1.98
N LYS A 373 23.68 -0.81 2.58
CA LYS A 373 24.98 -0.59 1.92
C LYS A 373 25.23 -1.56 0.76
N ASN A 374 24.61 -2.76 0.82
CA ASN A 374 24.73 -3.82 -0.17
C ASN A 374 23.34 -4.22 -0.68
N SER A 375 22.74 -3.39 -1.53
CA SER A 375 21.34 -3.54 -1.95
C SER A 375 21.04 -4.70 -2.91
N LEU A 376 22.07 -5.32 -3.53
CA LEU A 376 21.87 -6.34 -4.55
C LEU A 376 21.90 -7.76 -3.96
N ASN A 377 20.90 -8.58 -4.31
CA ASN A 377 20.83 -10.03 -4.05
C ASN A 377 20.91 -10.46 -2.57
N CYS A 378 20.27 -9.71 -1.66
CA CYS A 378 20.28 -10.03 -0.24
C CYS A 378 19.00 -10.79 0.18
N SER A 379 19.18 -12.03 0.69
CA SER A 379 18.08 -12.86 1.23
C SER A 379 17.73 -12.56 2.69
N LYS A 380 18.53 -11.73 3.38
CA LYS A 380 18.31 -11.41 4.80
C LYS A 380 17.26 -10.33 4.98
N ARG A 381 16.49 -10.43 6.06
CA ARG A 381 15.64 -9.35 6.55
C ARG A 381 16.49 -8.29 7.23
N CYS A 382 16.06 -7.03 7.14
CA CYS A 382 16.88 -5.90 7.57
C CYS A 382 16.83 -5.64 9.09
N ILE A 383 15.69 -5.86 9.74
CA ILE A 383 15.51 -5.50 11.16
C ILE A 383 14.98 -6.64 12.03
N PHE A 384 14.47 -7.71 11.46
CA PHE A 384 13.93 -8.85 12.19
C PHE A 384 14.60 -10.16 11.73
N PRO A 385 14.92 -11.11 12.63
CA PRO A 385 14.85 -11.03 14.11
C PRO A 385 15.93 -10.16 14.74
N LYS A 386 16.97 -9.81 13.99
CA LYS A 386 18.09 -8.96 14.42
C LYS A 386 18.41 -7.95 13.32
N ILE A 387 18.90 -6.78 13.72
CA ILE A 387 19.34 -5.76 12.77
C ILE A 387 20.49 -6.29 11.93
N CYS A 388 20.37 -6.08 10.61
CA CYS A 388 21.45 -6.38 9.66
C CYS A 388 22.56 -5.34 9.78
N ASN A 389 23.82 -5.79 9.88
CA ASN A 389 25.00 -4.92 9.97
C ASN A 389 25.20 -4.03 8.73
N ASN A 390 24.61 -4.41 7.59
CA ASN A 390 24.69 -3.63 6.35
C ASN A 390 23.59 -2.54 6.24
N LEU A 391 22.67 -2.48 7.21
CA LEU A 391 21.62 -1.47 7.21
C LEU A 391 22.17 -0.16 7.78
N ASN A 392 22.09 0.91 6.98
CA ASN A 392 22.28 2.28 7.47
C ASN A 392 20.90 2.82 7.90
N PHE A 393 20.73 3.03 9.21
CA PHE A 393 19.44 3.45 9.80
C PHE A 393 19.58 4.71 10.66
N SER A 394 20.42 5.66 10.26
CA SER A 394 20.61 6.91 10.97
C SER A 394 19.50 7.92 10.68
N HIS A 395 18.93 8.53 11.72
CA HIS A 395 17.96 9.63 11.60
C HIS A 395 18.59 10.99 11.23
N TYR A 396 19.91 11.07 11.06
CA TYR A 396 20.60 12.33 10.78
C TYR A 396 20.01 13.08 9.59
N THR A 397 19.86 12.41 8.44
CA THR A 397 19.36 13.04 7.21
C THR A 397 17.92 13.54 7.37
N LEU A 398 17.05 12.73 8.00
CA LEU A 398 15.67 13.14 8.29
C LEU A 398 15.62 14.32 9.25
N LEU A 399 16.44 14.32 10.30
CA LEU A 399 16.54 15.41 11.27
C LEU A 399 16.98 16.73 10.61
N GLN A 400 17.95 16.68 9.68
CA GLN A 400 18.37 17.88 8.93
C GLN A 400 17.23 18.38 8.03
N LEU A 401 16.57 17.49 7.30
CA LEU A 401 15.41 17.85 6.48
C LEU A 401 14.33 18.54 7.32
N LEU A 402 13.94 17.95 8.45
CA LEU A 402 12.88 18.51 9.33
C LEU A 402 13.24 19.90 9.88
N LYS A 403 14.50 20.18 10.16
CA LYS A 403 14.95 21.51 10.54
C LYS A 403 14.79 22.53 9.41
N LYS A 404 15.23 22.17 8.21
CA LYS A 404 15.17 23.07 7.03
C LYS A 404 13.74 23.38 6.59
N VAL A 405 12.86 22.39 6.58
CA VAL A 405 11.46 22.60 6.15
C VAL A 405 10.70 23.56 7.07
N ARG A 406 11.10 23.71 8.35
CA ARG A 406 10.52 24.70 9.25
C ARG A 406 10.86 26.16 8.90
N GLU A 407 11.91 26.37 8.11
CA GLU A 407 12.40 27.69 7.71
C GLU A 407 11.68 28.23 6.46
N ILE A 408 10.86 27.39 5.80
CA ILE A 408 10.15 27.78 4.57
C ILE A 408 9.10 28.86 4.91
N LYS A 409 9.21 30.00 4.24
CA LYS A 409 8.26 31.11 4.40
C LYS A 409 6.84 30.67 4.01
N GLY A 410 5.87 31.01 4.85
CA GLY A 410 4.46 30.66 4.66
C GLY A 410 4.04 29.37 5.38
N ILE A 411 4.96 28.53 5.81
CA ILE A 411 4.68 27.35 6.61
C ILE A 411 4.66 27.73 8.10
N LYS A 412 3.53 27.53 8.76
CA LYS A 412 3.35 27.74 10.20
C LYS A 412 3.73 26.50 11.00
N LYS A 413 3.36 25.32 10.50
CA LYS A 413 3.65 24.04 11.16
C LYS A 413 3.64 22.88 10.17
N ILE A 414 4.53 21.93 10.44
CA ILE A 414 4.64 20.67 9.70
C ILE A 414 4.40 19.54 10.68
N PHE A 415 3.44 18.68 10.38
CA PHE A 415 3.15 17.51 11.19
C PHE A 415 3.78 16.26 10.57
N ILE A 416 4.05 15.27 11.43
CA ILE A 416 4.34 13.90 11.03
C ILE A 416 3.09 13.07 11.36
N GLY A 417 2.25 12.89 10.33
CA GLY A 417 0.99 12.19 10.42
C GLY A 417 1.10 10.68 10.24
N SER A 418 2.15 10.22 9.56
CA SER A 418 2.49 8.81 9.36
C SER A 418 2.98 8.15 10.65
N GLY A 419 2.87 6.80 10.72
CA GLY A 419 3.31 6.05 11.89
C GLY A 419 4.83 5.98 12.03
N VAL A 420 5.32 6.25 13.23
CA VAL A 420 6.75 6.16 13.57
C VAL A 420 7.11 4.75 14.03
N ARG A 421 8.18 4.18 13.49
CA ARG A 421 8.78 2.94 13.99
C ARG A 421 9.68 3.25 15.18
N TYR A 422 9.14 3.04 16.35
CA TYR A 422 9.80 3.31 17.64
C TYR A 422 11.05 2.45 17.87
N ASP A 423 11.06 1.23 17.36
CA ASP A 423 12.22 0.33 17.42
C ASP A 423 13.43 0.93 16.70
N ILE A 424 13.26 1.48 15.49
CA ILE A 424 14.36 2.13 14.74
C ILE A 424 14.85 3.38 15.49
N VAL A 425 13.95 4.15 16.11
CA VAL A 425 14.34 5.32 16.94
C VAL A 425 15.28 4.89 18.07
N LEU A 426 14.94 3.82 18.78
CA LEU A 426 15.75 3.32 19.90
C LEU A 426 17.07 2.67 19.48
N MET A 427 17.07 2.07 18.29
CA MET A 427 18.24 1.43 17.71
C MET A 427 19.30 2.43 17.23
N ASP A 428 18.89 3.60 16.77
CA ASP A 428 19.80 4.71 16.41
C ASP A 428 20.30 5.42 17.67
N LYS A 429 21.37 4.90 18.26
CA LYS A 429 21.94 5.43 19.51
C LYS A 429 22.48 6.86 19.37
N LYS A 430 22.80 7.31 18.14
CA LYS A 430 23.41 8.63 17.92
C LYS A 430 22.39 9.73 17.69
N TYR A 431 21.36 9.49 16.88
CA TYR A 431 20.42 10.53 16.45
C TYR A 431 18.94 10.22 16.76
N GLY A 432 18.63 9.00 17.20
CA GLY A 432 17.23 8.60 17.43
C GLY A 432 16.51 9.43 18.48
N LEU A 433 17.15 9.71 19.63
CA LEU A 433 16.55 10.57 20.65
C LEU A 433 16.51 12.05 20.22
N ASN A 434 17.48 12.52 19.43
CA ASN A 434 17.45 13.86 18.87
C ASN A 434 16.27 14.01 17.89
N TYR A 435 16.01 12.99 17.08
CA TYR A 435 14.84 12.94 16.20
C TYR A 435 13.53 12.95 17.01
N LEU A 436 13.41 12.14 18.06
CA LEU A 436 12.23 12.13 18.91
C LEU A 436 12.00 13.48 19.61
N ASN A 437 13.07 14.14 20.03
CA ASN A 437 13.00 15.48 20.60
C ASN A 437 12.55 16.53 19.58
N GLU A 438 13.06 16.47 18.35
CA GLU A 438 12.61 17.35 17.24
C GLU A 438 11.11 17.14 16.96
N LEU A 439 10.66 15.89 16.87
CA LEU A 439 9.24 15.59 16.70
C LEU A 439 8.39 16.18 17.80
N SER A 440 8.75 15.93 19.06
CA SER A 440 8.03 16.40 20.23
C SER A 440 7.92 17.93 20.31
N ASN A 441 8.97 18.65 19.90
CA ASN A 441 8.97 20.10 19.97
C ASN A 441 8.20 20.75 18.81
N TYR A 442 8.26 20.18 17.60
CA TYR A 442 7.85 20.91 16.41
C TYR A 442 6.83 20.20 15.54
N HIS A 443 6.74 18.86 15.56
CA HIS A 443 6.03 18.08 14.52
C HIS A 443 4.85 17.25 15.03
N ILE A 444 4.55 17.31 16.33
CA ILE A 444 3.39 16.64 16.92
C ILE A 444 2.28 17.66 17.17
N SER A 445 1.05 17.34 16.68
CA SER A 445 -0.13 18.18 16.86
C SER A 445 -0.91 17.92 18.16
N GLY A 446 -0.44 17.00 18.99
CA GLY A 446 -1.09 16.45 20.18
C GLY A 446 -0.90 14.96 20.28
N GLN A 447 -0.83 14.25 19.15
CA GLN A 447 -0.64 12.80 19.13
C GLN A 447 0.50 12.38 18.21
N LEU A 448 1.27 11.37 18.65
CA LEU A 448 2.25 10.65 17.84
C LEU A 448 1.74 9.23 17.61
N LYS A 449 1.64 8.81 16.36
CA LYS A 449 1.17 7.49 15.97
C LYS A 449 2.31 6.48 16.00
N ILE A 450 2.11 5.39 16.73
CA ILE A 450 2.99 4.22 16.71
C ILE A 450 2.18 2.95 16.53
N ALA A 451 2.79 1.92 15.96
CA ALA A 451 2.12 0.67 15.65
C ALA A 451 2.86 -0.51 16.33
N PRO A 452 2.63 -0.76 17.63
CA PRO A 452 3.14 -1.96 18.29
C PRO A 452 2.54 -3.25 17.72
N GLU A 453 1.29 -3.20 17.27
CA GLU A 453 0.46 -4.27 16.73
C GLU A 453 0.02 -5.31 17.78
N HIS A 454 0.92 -5.77 18.64
CA HIS A 454 0.65 -6.68 19.75
C HIS A 454 1.63 -6.42 20.91
N THR A 455 1.42 -7.09 22.06
CA THR A 455 2.31 -6.97 23.23
C THR A 455 2.98 -8.30 23.63
N GLU A 456 2.51 -9.40 23.06
CA GLU A 456 3.07 -10.73 23.33
C GLU A 456 4.16 -11.06 22.30
N ASP A 457 5.39 -11.31 22.77
CA ASP A 457 6.55 -11.52 21.90
C ASP A 457 6.40 -12.69 20.93
N LYS A 458 5.69 -13.77 21.35
CA LYS A 458 5.40 -14.89 20.44
C LYS A 458 4.54 -14.46 19.23
N ILE A 459 3.62 -13.53 19.42
CA ILE A 459 2.77 -13.00 18.34
C ILE A 459 3.54 -11.98 17.52
N LEU A 460 4.33 -11.11 18.16
CA LEU A 460 5.22 -10.17 17.47
C LEU A 460 6.22 -10.90 16.56
N ASN A 461 6.74 -12.05 17.01
CA ASN A 461 7.59 -12.91 16.21
C ASN A 461 6.89 -13.40 14.94
N LEU A 462 5.65 -13.92 15.05
CA LEU A 462 4.83 -14.30 13.89
C LEU A 462 4.48 -13.11 12.99
N MET A 463 4.39 -11.91 13.54
CA MET A 463 4.20 -10.68 12.78
C MET A 463 5.49 -10.16 12.11
N GLY A 464 6.65 -10.72 12.43
CA GLY A 464 7.95 -10.22 11.96
C GLY A 464 8.30 -8.85 12.57
N LYS A 465 7.93 -8.63 13.83
CA LYS A 465 8.19 -7.39 14.59
C LYS A 465 9.15 -7.63 15.75
N THR A 466 9.75 -6.55 16.20
CA THR A 466 10.66 -6.54 17.35
C THR A 466 9.91 -6.79 18.66
N GLU A 467 10.64 -7.25 19.67
CA GLU A 467 10.12 -7.59 21.01
C GLU A 467 9.47 -6.39 21.72
N ASN A 468 8.52 -6.67 22.59
CA ASN A 468 7.73 -5.69 23.35
C ASN A 468 8.59 -4.78 24.26
N LYS A 469 9.78 -5.22 24.67
CA LYS A 469 10.70 -4.37 25.46
C LYS A 469 11.02 -3.03 24.78
N PHE A 470 11.09 -2.98 23.43
CA PHE A 470 11.29 -1.73 22.69
C PHE A 470 10.12 -0.76 22.84
N LEU A 471 8.90 -1.27 22.96
CA LEU A 471 7.73 -0.43 23.20
C LEU A 471 7.81 0.25 24.57
N LEU A 472 8.14 -0.49 25.62
CA LEU A 472 8.26 0.05 26.97
C LEU A 472 9.37 1.10 27.07
N GLU A 473 10.55 0.81 26.51
CA GLU A 473 11.67 1.77 26.48
C GLU A 473 11.29 3.04 25.72
N PHE A 474 10.59 2.91 24.58
CA PHE A 474 10.17 4.08 23.82
C PHE A 474 9.17 4.96 24.59
N ILE A 475 8.19 4.35 25.25
CA ILE A 475 7.19 5.05 26.05
C ILE A 475 7.88 5.84 27.18
N GLU A 476 8.85 5.25 27.87
CA GLU A 476 9.62 5.94 28.91
C GLU A 476 10.34 7.16 28.35
N LYS A 477 11.05 7.02 27.21
CA LYS A 477 11.75 8.14 26.57
C LYS A 477 10.79 9.24 26.10
N PHE A 478 9.67 8.83 25.47
CA PHE A 478 8.65 9.77 25.02
C PHE A 478 8.05 10.56 26.20
N ASN A 479 7.65 9.88 27.27
CA ASN A 479 7.06 10.51 28.44
C ASN A 479 8.04 11.50 29.12
N LYS A 480 9.33 11.13 29.18
CA LYS A 480 10.37 12.01 29.70
C LYS A 480 10.49 13.32 28.91
N LEU A 481 10.42 13.25 27.58
CA LEU A 481 10.49 14.41 26.68
C LEU A 481 9.20 15.24 26.66
N ASN A 482 8.08 14.66 27.10
CA ASN A 482 6.75 15.29 27.07
C ASN A 482 6.20 15.60 28.46
N LYS A 483 7.02 15.62 29.51
CA LYS A 483 6.58 15.83 30.90
C LYS A 483 5.72 17.08 31.07
N ASP A 484 6.06 18.15 30.36
CA ASP A 484 5.39 19.45 30.43
C ASP A 484 4.51 19.77 29.22
N LYS A 485 4.26 18.76 28.35
CA LYS A 485 3.49 18.91 27.12
C LYS A 485 2.22 18.05 27.15
N LYS A 486 1.14 18.57 26.55
CA LYS A 486 -0.12 17.84 26.41
C LYS A 486 -0.11 16.94 25.16
N GLN A 487 0.95 16.12 24.98
CA GLN A 487 1.09 15.21 23.87
C GLN A 487 0.95 13.75 24.34
N PHE A 488 0.40 12.90 23.49
CA PHE A 488 0.19 11.49 23.81
C PHE A 488 0.51 10.57 22.61
N LEU A 489 0.71 9.28 22.91
CA LEU A 489 0.90 8.25 21.91
C LEU A 489 -0.46 7.66 21.50
N THR A 490 -0.68 7.52 20.20
CA THR A 490 -1.78 6.75 19.65
C THR A 490 -1.24 5.41 19.17
N TYR A 491 -1.81 4.33 19.70
CA TYR A 491 -1.35 2.97 19.48
C TYR A 491 -2.26 2.25 18.51
N TYR A 492 -1.66 1.59 17.50
CA TYR A 492 -2.36 0.69 16.59
C TYR A 492 -2.12 -0.76 17.03
N PHE A 493 -3.21 -1.52 17.24
CA PHE A 493 -3.16 -2.93 17.62
C PHE A 493 -3.90 -3.81 16.62
N ILE A 494 -3.44 -5.04 16.48
CA ILE A 494 -4.07 -6.08 15.67
C ILE A 494 -4.43 -7.26 16.58
N VAL A 495 -5.70 -7.64 16.58
CA VAL A 495 -6.20 -8.85 17.23
C VAL A 495 -6.52 -9.94 16.21
N ALA A 496 -6.63 -11.18 16.66
CA ALA A 496 -6.92 -12.34 15.83
C ALA A 496 -5.93 -12.56 14.67
N HIS A 497 -4.68 -12.09 14.82
CA HIS A 497 -3.58 -12.47 13.94
C HIS A 497 -3.32 -13.98 14.08
N PRO A 498 -2.87 -14.70 13.03
CA PRO A 498 -2.41 -16.08 13.17
C PRO A 498 -1.47 -16.24 14.38
N GLY A 499 -1.72 -17.23 15.22
CA GLY A 499 -1.07 -17.45 16.51
C GLY A 499 -1.75 -16.78 17.70
N CYS A 500 -2.60 -15.77 17.50
CA CYS A 500 -3.24 -15.01 18.58
C CYS A 500 -4.56 -15.67 19.02
N SER A 501 -4.56 -16.28 20.20
CA SER A 501 -5.75 -16.81 20.87
C SER A 501 -6.45 -15.75 21.73
N LEU A 502 -7.64 -16.09 22.25
CA LEU A 502 -8.34 -15.26 23.25
C LEU A 502 -7.49 -15.03 24.51
N LYS A 503 -6.70 -16.05 24.93
CA LYS A 503 -5.77 -15.93 26.07
C LYS A 503 -4.69 -14.87 25.80
N ASP A 504 -4.14 -14.84 24.60
CA ASP A 504 -3.11 -13.85 24.22
C ASP A 504 -3.69 -12.43 24.16
N THR A 505 -4.95 -12.31 23.72
CA THR A 505 -5.66 -11.03 23.74
C THR A 505 -5.92 -10.56 25.19
N LEU A 506 -6.22 -11.45 26.12
CA LEU A 506 -6.36 -11.12 27.54
C LEU A 506 -5.03 -10.65 28.15
N LEU A 507 -3.92 -11.31 27.81
CA LEU A 507 -2.58 -10.86 28.24
C LEU A 507 -2.29 -9.47 27.71
N MET A 508 -2.58 -9.21 26.43
CA MET A 508 -2.45 -7.89 25.83
C MET A 508 -3.32 -6.85 26.52
N LYS A 509 -4.59 -7.16 26.85
CA LYS A 509 -5.47 -6.27 27.64
C LYS A 509 -4.82 -5.89 28.96
N ASN A 510 -4.39 -6.89 29.75
CA ASN A 510 -3.75 -6.68 31.04
C ASN A 510 -2.48 -5.81 30.92
N PHE A 511 -1.68 -6.06 29.88
CA PHE A 511 -0.50 -5.23 29.59
C PHE A 511 -0.89 -3.76 29.32
N ILE A 512 -1.87 -3.53 28.45
CA ILE A 512 -2.37 -2.19 28.09
C ILE A 512 -2.89 -1.45 29.33
N GLU A 513 -3.71 -2.11 30.15
CA GLU A 513 -4.25 -1.49 31.36
C GLU A 513 -3.17 -1.16 32.40
N LYS A 514 -2.21 -2.05 32.59
CA LYS A 514 -1.14 -1.88 33.58
C LYS A 514 -0.11 -0.84 33.13
N ASN A 515 0.38 -0.93 31.88
CA ASN A 515 1.55 -0.18 31.42
C ASN A 515 1.18 1.07 30.64
N LEU A 516 0.10 1.01 29.81
CA LEU A 516 -0.29 2.14 28.95
C LEU A 516 -1.38 2.99 29.61
N LYS A 517 -2.19 2.41 30.48
CA LYS A 517 -3.30 3.06 31.22
C LYS A 517 -4.29 3.79 30.29
N ILE A 518 -4.58 3.20 29.15
CA ILE A 518 -5.48 3.72 28.12
C ILE A 518 -6.54 2.69 27.75
N THR A 519 -7.58 3.14 27.04
CA THR A 519 -8.46 2.27 26.24
C THR A 519 -8.15 2.54 24.78
N PRO A 520 -7.53 1.61 24.03
CA PRO A 520 -7.16 1.85 22.64
C PRO A 520 -8.39 2.02 21.74
N GLU A 521 -8.35 3.01 20.87
CA GLU A 521 -9.37 3.25 19.83
C GLU A 521 -9.01 2.56 18.50
N GLN A 522 -7.72 2.48 18.20
CA GLN A 522 -7.20 1.96 16.93
C GLN A 522 -6.87 0.46 17.05
N VAL A 523 -7.93 -0.37 17.13
CA VAL A 523 -7.80 -1.83 17.18
C VAL A 523 -8.40 -2.44 15.92
N GLN A 524 -7.57 -3.12 15.15
CA GLN A 524 -7.96 -3.80 13.93
C GLN A 524 -8.06 -5.33 14.19
N ILE A 525 -9.05 -5.97 13.57
CA ILE A 525 -9.04 -7.43 13.44
C ILE A 525 -8.19 -7.75 12.21
N PHE A 526 -7.29 -8.72 12.32
CA PHE A 526 -6.47 -9.15 11.19
C PHE A 526 -7.32 -9.44 9.96
N THR A 527 -7.02 -8.76 8.85
CA THR A 527 -7.65 -8.98 7.55
C THR A 527 -6.64 -9.66 6.62
N PRO A 528 -6.93 -10.88 6.14
CA PRO A 528 -6.04 -11.56 5.21
C PRO A 528 -5.86 -10.74 3.93
N THR A 529 -4.65 -10.23 3.72
CA THR A 529 -4.27 -9.48 2.51
C THR A 529 -3.44 -10.39 1.62
N PRO A 530 -3.79 -10.56 0.33
CA PRO A 530 -3.06 -11.45 -0.57
C PRO A 530 -1.55 -11.18 -0.60
N SER A 531 -0.76 -12.20 -0.86
CA SER A 531 0.71 -12.14 -0.95
C SER A 531 1.42 -11.64 0.32
N THR A 532 0.85 -11.92 1.50
CA THR A 532 1.52 -11.68 2.79
C THR A 532 1.73 -13.00 3.55
N TYR A 533 2.82 -13.09 4.31
CA TYR A 533 3.09 -14.26 5.16
C TYR A 533 1.98 -14.52 6.19
N SER A 534 1.40 -13.47 6.76
CA SER A 534 0.29 -13.64 7.71
C SER A 534 -0.96 -14.22 7.06
N THR A 535 -1.22 -13.92 5.79
CA THR A 535 -2.31 -14.55 5.04
C THR A 535 -2.00 -16.00 4.72
N LEU A 536 -0.76 -16.32 4.37
CA LEU A 536 -0.29 -17.69 4.24
C LEU A 536 -0.50 -18.49 5.52
N MET A 537 -0.06 -17.95 6.67
CA MET A 537 -0.30 -18.53 8.00
C MET A 537 -1.80 -18.71 8.29
N TYR A 538 -2.61 -17.72 7.95
CA TYR A 538 -4.06 -17.74 8.17
C TYR A 538 -4.75 -18.90 7.43
N TYR A 539 -4.38 -19.12 6.17
CA TYR A 539 -4.95 -20.20 5.37
C TYR A 539 -4.39 -21.57 5.73
N THR A 540 -3.06 -21.67 5.85
CA THR A 540 -2.39 -22.96 6.08
C THR A 540 -2.49 -23.47 7.51
N GLU A 541 -2.68 -22.56 8.50
CA GLU A 541 -2.61 -22.82 9.93
C GLU A 541 -1.23 -23.36 10.36
N MET A 542 -0.19 -22.92 9.63
CA MET A 542 1.20 -23.30 9.86
C MET A 542 2.11 -22.07 9.87
N ASN A 543 3.18 -22.16 10.64
CA ASN A 543 4.31 -21.22 10.52
C ASN A 543 5.08 -21.52 9.22
N PRO A 544 5.16 -20.60 8.25
CA PRO A 544 5.80 -20.89 6.96
C PRO A 544 7.30 -21.14 7.03
N PHE A 545 7.95 -20.78 8.14
CA PHE A 545 9.39 -20.92 8.32
C PHE A 545 9.77 -22.23 9.05
N THR A 546 8.96 -22.65 10.04
CA THR A 546 9.21 -23.88 10.82
C THR A 546 8.32 -25.06 10.41
N LYS A 547 7.25 -24.78 9.64
CA LYS A 547 6.19 -25.73 9.24
C LYS A 547 5.39 -26.31 10.43
N GLU A 548 5.54 -25.76 11.62
CA GLU A 548 4.75 -26.12 12.81
C GLU A 548 3.33 -25.58 12.72
N LYS A 549 2.39 -26.33 13.27
CA LYS A 549 0.99 -25.88 13.38
C LYS A 549 0.88 -24.69 14.33
N ILE A 550 0.08 -23.71 13.96
CA ILE A 550 -0.23 -22.53 14.77
C ILE A 550 -1.75 -22.39 14.91
N PHE A 551 -2.18 -21.81 16.02
CA PHE A 551 -3.59 -21.46 16.21
C PHE A 551 -4.01 -20.37 15.25
N VAL A 552 -5.20 -20.49 14.65
CA VAL A 552 -5.81 -19.43 13.82
C VAL A 552 -7.29 -19.30 14.21
N GLU A 553 -7.68 -18.11 14.63
CA GLU A 553 -9.09 -17.82 14.92
C GLU A 553 -9.89 -17.63 13.63
N LYS A 554 -10.74 -18.59 13.31
CA LYS A 554 -11.61 -18.55 12.11
C LYS A 554 -13.01 -18.06 12.45
N ASN A 555 -13.45 -18.23 13.70
CA ASN A 555 -14.80 -17.88 14.11
C ASN A 555 -14.98 -16.36 14.22
N LEU A 556 -15.90 -15.80 13.43
CA LEU A 556 -16.14 -14.35 13.35
C LEU A 556 -16.61 -13.76 14.69
N LYS A 557 -17.40 -14.51 15.50
CA LYS A 557 -17.84 -14.06 16.82
C LYS A 557 -16.65 -13.94 17.78
N ASN A 558 -15.73 -14.91 17.75
CA ASN A 558 -14.52 -14.88 18.56
C ASN A 558 -13.56 -13.76 18.15
N LYS A 559 -13.40 -13.51 16.85
CA LYS A 559 -12.63 -12.35 16.35
C LYS A 559 -13.19 -11.04 16.90
N LEU A 560 -14.52 -10.88 16.85
CA LEU A 560 -15.19 -9.70 17.41
C LEU A 560 -15.01 -9.62 18.93
N LYS A 561 -15.12 -10.77 19.65
CA LYS A 561 -14.89 -10.84 21.10
C LYS A 561 -13.46 -10.38 21.45
N GLN A 562 -12.43 -10.81 20.71
CA GLN A 562 -11.06 -10.35 20.90
C GLN A 562 -10.95 -8.82 20.75
N LYS A 563 -11.56 -8.25 19.71
CA LYS A 563 -11.57 -6.78 19.52
C LYS A 563 -12.25 -6.07 20.68
N ASN A 564 -13.45 -6.52 21.07
CA ASN A 564 -14.23 -5.89 22.12
C ASN A 564 -13.53 -5.94 23.49
N LEU A 565 -12.76 -6.99 23.78
CA LEU A 565 -11.96 -7.08 25.01
C LEU A 565 -10.96 -5.93 25.13
N ILE A 566 -10.40 -5.46 24.03
CA ILE A 566 -9.41 -4.37 24.03
C ILE A 566 -10.07 -2.99 24.00
N THR A 567 -11.21 -2.85 23.27
CA THR A 567 -11.84 -1.53 23.02
C THR A 567 -12.90 -1.14 24.05
N GLN A 568 -13.40 -2.09 24.87
CA GLN A 568 -14.42 -1.79 25.88
C GLN A 568 -13.79 -1.37 27.21
N LYS A 569 -14.29 -0.26 27.77
CA LYS A 569 -14.01 0.11 29.16
C LYS A 569 -14.67 -0.92 30.08
N ASP A 570 -13.97 -1.38 31.10
CA ASP A 570 -14.58 -2.22 32.15
C ASP A 570 -15.68 -1.43 32.85
N LYS A 571 -16.94 -1.84 32.69
CA LYS A 571 -18.07 -1.21 33.33
C LYS A 571 -17.94 -1.22 34.88
N ASN A 572 -17.28 -2.23 35.45
CA ASN A 572 -17.06 -2.33 36.89
C ASN A 572 -16.10 -1.29 37.47
N LYS A 573 -15.20 -0.70 36.66
CA LYS A 573 -14.32 0.40 37.12
C LYS A 573 -15.00 1.78 37.11
N SER A 574 -16.07 1.96 36.34
CA SER A 574 -16.86 3.19 36.34
C SER A 574 -17.81 3.30 37.52
N GLU A 575 -18.33 2.18 38.01
CA GLU A 575 -19.20 2.13 39.20
C GLU A 575 -18.41 2.43 40.47
N ASN A 576 -17.22 1.87 40.64
CA ASN A 576 -16.37 2.15 41.81
C ASN A 576 -15.83 3.61 41.84
N ARG A 577 -15.61 4.24 40.70
CA ARG A 577 -15.22 5.68 40.67
C ARG A 577 -16.41 6.61 41.00
N ASN A 578 -17.63 6.22 40.63
CA ASN A 578 -18.82 6.98 41.00
C ASN A 578 -19.20 6.77 42.48
N SER A 579 -18.95 5.58 43.08
CA SER A 579 -19.14 5.36 44.52
C SER A 579 -18.13 6.14 45.36
N ASP A 580 -16.85 6.19 44.96
CA ASP A 580 -15.81 6.99 45.63
C ASP A 580 -16.06 8.50 45.52
N PHE A 581 -16.69 8.96 44.43
CA PHE A 581 -17.06 10.39 44.25
C PHE A 581 -18.32 10.75 45.06
N GLN A 582 -19.24 9.83 45.23
CA GLN A 582 -20.43 10.03 46.06
C GLN A 582 -20.11 9.92 47.59
N GLU A 583 -19.18 9.06 47.99
CA GLU A 583 -18.73 9.02 49.40
C GLU A 583 -17.89 10.25 49.79
N LYS A 584 -17.08 10.79 48.90
CA LYS A 584 -16.34 12.03 49.18
C LYS A 584 -17.23 13.27 49.25
N ASN A 585 -18.34 13.30 48.53
CA ASN A 585 -19.29 14.42 48.62
C ASN A 585 -20.26 14.33 49.80
N LYS A 586 -20.42 13.17 50.42
CA LYS A 586 -21.19 13.02 51.68
C LYS A 586 -20.42 13.44 52.94
N LYS A 587 -19.12 13.73 52.83
CA LYS A 587 -18.30 14.23 53.97
C LYS A 587 -18.16 15.75 54.03
N TYR A 588 -18.83 16.49 53.11
CA TYR A 588 -18.81 17.94 53.06
C TYR A 588 -20.20 18.61 53.02
N ILE A 589 -21.22 17.89 53.57
CA ILE A 589 -22.53 18.47 53.93
C ILE A 589 -22.73 18.31 55.44
#